data_8500b8419efcb442cddef384bce2f53f
#
_entry.id   8500b8419efcb442cddef384bce2f53f
#
_cell.length_a   1.000
_cell.length_b   1.000
_cell.length_c   1.000
_cell.angle_alpha   90.00
_cell.angle_beta   90.00
_cell.angle_gamma   90.00
#
_symmetry.space_group_name_H-M   'P 1'
#
loop_
_entity.id
_entity.type
_entity.pdbx_description
1 polymer ?
#
loop_
_entity_poly.entity_id
_entity_poly.type
_entity_poly.pdbx_seq_one_letter_code
_entity_poly.pdbx_strand_id
1 'polypeptide(L)' 'MSTNQILHCETAKRLLDEFGHAIQAVLLLHEQQFQSIVEGDSDAGRFDLLIHEALELKQNAKYAYLNHLDSHNCSY' A
#
# COMPACT_ATOMS: atom_id res chain seq x y z
N MET A 1 15.79 20.42 12.36
CA MET A 1 15.67 19.54 11.19
C MET A 1 16.19 20.25 9.96
N SER A 2 16.98 19.59 9.18
CA SER A 2 17.60 20.25 8.03
C SER A 2 16.71 20.11 6.79
N THR A 3 16.69 21.18 6.01
CA THR A 3 16.00 21.19 4.73
C THR A 3 16.60 20.17 3.78
N ASN A 4 17.90 19.99 3.86
CA ASN A 4 18.59 19.02 3.01
C ASN A 4 18.09 17.60 3.27
N GLN A 5 17.80 17.29 4.52
CA GLN A 5 17.31 15.97 4.85
C GLN A 5 15.96 15.72 4.21
N ILE A 6 15.08 16.72 4.19
CA ILE A 6 13.78 16.60 3.55
C ILE A 6 13.95 16.38 2.05
N LEU A 7 14.79 17.18 1.41
CA LEU A 7 15.02 17.04 -0.02
C LEU A 7 15.67 15.70 -0.34
N HIS A 8 16.61 15.29 0.50
CA HIS A 8 17.33 14.03 0.29
C HIS A 8 16.39 12.83 0.37
N CYS A 9 15.37 12.93 1.20
CA CYS A 9 14.43 11.83 1.43
C CYS A 9 13.11 11.98 0.68
N GLU A 10 13.09 12.80 -0.35
CA GLU A 10 11.85 13.01 -1.09
C GLU A 10 11.38 11.74 -1.77
N THR A 11 12.30 10.95 -2.30
CA THR A 11 11.95 9.66 -2.89
C THR A 11 11.35 8.73 -1.84
N ALA A 12 11.92 8.71 -0.65
CA ALA A 12 11.38 7.90 0.44
C ALA A 12 9.96 8.33 0.78
N LYS A 13 9.70 9.61 0.80
CA LYS A 13 8.37 10.12 1.09
C LYS A 13 7.38 9.68 0.03
N ARG A 14 7.76 9.75 -1.24
CA ARG A 14 6.90 9.31 -2.33
C ARG A 14 6.60 7.81 -2.21
N LEU A 15 7.63 7.01 -1.91
CA LEU A 15 7.45 5.57 -1.76
C LEU A 15 6.55 5.25 -0.57
N LEU A 16 6.66 6.02 0.50
CA LEU A 16 5.79 5.84 1.66
C LEU A 16 4.34 6.17 1.32
N ASP A 17 4.13 7.23 0.56
CA ASP A 17 2.79 7.59 0.09
C ASP A 17 2.20 6.48 -0.77
N GLU A 18 3.00 5.89 -1.66
CA GLU A 18 2.54 4.79 -2.51
C GLU A 18 2.16 3.58 -1.67
N PHE A 19 2.94 3.29 -0.64
CA PHE A 19 2.64 2.20 0.26
C PHE A 19 1.30 2.47 0.98
N GLY A 20 1.10 3.69 1.46
CA GLY A 20 -0.15 4.07 2.13
C GLY A 20 -1.36 3.92 1.22
N HIS A 21 -1.22 4.33 -0.05
CA HIS A 21 -2.30 4.16 -1.01
C HIS A 21 -2.59 2.69 -1.29
N ALA A 22 -1.55 1.86 -1.33
CA ALA A 22 -1.74 0.43 -1.53
C ALA A 22 -2.47 -0.20 -0.36
N ILE A 23 -2.18 0.24 0.87
CA ILE A 23 -2.92 -0.23 2.04
C ILE A 23 -4.39 0.15 1.94
N GLN A 24 -4.66 1.39 1.55
CA GLN A 24 -6.04 1.85 1.43
C GLN A 24 -6.81 1.05 0.38
N ALA A 25 -6.15 0.68 -0.72
CA ALA A 25 -6.78 -0.13 -1.75
C ALA A 25 -7.19 -1.50 -1.22
N VAL A 26 -6.32 -2.12 -0.41
CA VAL A 26 -6.63 -3.41 0.20
C VAL A 26 -7.84 -3.29 1.12
N LEU A 27 -7.84 -2.25 1.96
CA LEU A 27 -8.93 -2.04 2.91
C LEU A 27 -10.25 -1.80 2.19
N LEU A 28 -10.22 -1.03 1.12
CA LEU A 28 -11.43 -0.75 0.35
C LEU A 28 -12.00 -2.02 -0.26
N LEU A 29 -11.14 -2.87 -0.82
CA LEU A 29 -11.60 -4.11 -1.42
C LEU A 29 -12.19 -5.06 -0.39
N HIS A 30 -11.58 -5.14 0.80
CA HIS A 30 -12.14 -5.94 1.89
C HIS A 30 -13.52 -5.42 2.29
N GLU A 31 -13.65 -4.11 2.37
CA GLU A 31 -14.93 -3.51 2.74
C GLU A 31 -16.00 -3.80 1.69
N GLN A 32 -15.64 -3.68 0.41
CA GLN A 32 -16.57 -3.95 -0.68
C GLN A 32 -16.99 -5.41 -0.69
N GLN A 33 -16.06 -6.33 -0.45
CA GLN A 33 -16.41 -7.75 -0.38
C GLN A 33 -17.34 -8.02 0.79
N PHE A 34 -17.03 -7.44 1.95
CA PHE A 34 -17.87 -7.62 3.13
C PHE A 34 -19.28 -7.13 2.85
N GLN A 35 -19.40 -5.97 2.22
CA GLN A 35 -20.71 -5.40 1.89
C GLN A 35 -21.46 -6.30 0.92
N SER A 36 -20.78 -6.86 -0.08
CA SER A 36 -21.39 -7.78 -1.01
C SER A 36 -21.95 -9.01 -0.30
N ILE A 37 -21.20 -9.54 0.67
CA ILE A 37 -21.64 -10.69 1.44
C ILE A 37 -22.88 -10.34 2.25
N VAL A 38 -22.87 -9.18 2.89
CA VAL A 38 -24.01 -8.71 3.68
C VAL A 38 -25.27 -8.60 2.82
N GLU A 39 -25.09 -8.16 1.58
CA GLU A 39 -26.21 -7.99 0.65
C GLU A 39 -26.67 -9.29 -0.01
N GLY A 40 -25.99 -10.39 0.30
CA GLY A 40 -26.37 -11.68 -0.24
C GLY A 40 -25.89 -11.95 -1.64
N ASP A 41 -24.82 -11.26 -2.06
CA ASP A 41 -24.24 -11.43 -3.39
C ASP A 41 -23.52 -12.78 -3.46
N SER A 42 -24.06 -13.71 -4.25
CA SER A 42 -23.49 -15.05 -4.36
C SER A 42 -22.13 -15.05 -5.08
N ASP A 43 -21.77 -13.95 -5.72
CA ASP A 43 -20.51 -13.82 -6.44
C ASP A 43 -19.52 -12.93 -5.69
N ALA A 44 -19.66 -12.84 -4.37
CA ALA A 44 -18.74 -12.03 -3.57
C ALA A 44 -17.31 -12.54 -3.63
N GLY A 45 -17.11 -13.80 -3.99
CA GLY A 45 -15.77 -14.37 -4.13
C GLY A 45 -14.96 -13.75 -5.25
N ARG A 46 -15.60 -12.99 -6.14
CA ARG A 46 -14.87 -12.33 -7.23
C ARG A 46 -13.85 -11.32 -6.71
N PHE A 47 -14.04 -10.86 -5.48
CA PHE A 47 -13.08 -9.93 -4.87
C PHE A 47 -11.78 -10.60 -4.43
N ASP A 48 -11.78 -11.93 -4.31
CA ASP A 48 -10.61 -12.64 -3.78
C ASP A 48 -9.37 -12.39 -4.63
N LEU A 49 -9.52 -12.47 -5.96
CA LEU A 49 -8.39 -12.22 -6.85
C LEU A 49 -7.92 -10.76 -6.77
N LEU A 50 -8.88 -9.84 -6.74
CA LEU A 50 -8.55 -8.42 -6.65
C LEU A 50 -7.83 -8.11 -5.34
N ILE A 51 -8.26 -8.71 -4.25
CA ILE A 51 -7.61 -8.54 -2.96
C ILE A 51 -6.20 -9.12 -3.00
N HIS A 52 -6.05 -10.30 -3.63
CA HIS A 52 -4.73 -10.92 -3.76
C HIS A 52 -3.77 -10.00 -4.53
N GLU A 53 -4.23 -9.45 -5.64
CA GLU A 53 -3.40 -8.54 -6.43
C GLU A 53 -3.06 -7.27 -5.66
N ALA A 54 -4.03 -6.74 -4.93
CA ALA A 54 -3.80 -5.54 -4.12
C ALA A 54 -2.80 -5.82 -3.00
N LEU A 55 -2.85 -7.01 -2.41
CA LEU A 55 -1.88 -7.40 -1.39
C LEU A 55 -0.48 -7.50 -1.96
N GLU A 56 -0.34 -8.01 -3.18
CA GLU A 56 0.97 -8.06 -3.84
C GLU A 56 1.51 -6.66 -4.07
N LEU A 57 0.67 -5.74 -4.53
CA LEU A 57 1.09 -4.36 -4.74
C LEU A 57 1.51 -3.72 -3.42
N LYS A 58 0.76 -4.00 -2.35
CA LYS A 58 1.10 -3.48 -1.03
C LYS A 58 2.47 -3.99 -0.58
N GLN A 59 2.73 -5.29 -0.77
CA GLN A 59 4.03 -5.85 -0.39
C GLN A 59 5.15 -5.25 -1.21
N ASN A 60 4.94 -5.10 -2.51
CA ASN A 60 5.95 -4.50 -3.38
C ASN A 60 6.26 -3.06 -2.96
N ALA A 61 5.23 -2.29 -2.67
CA ALA A 61 5.40 -0.91 -2.24
C ALA A 61 6.12 -0.82 -0.89
N LYS A 62 5.78 -1.73 0.02
CA LYS A 62 6.43 -1.78 1.33
C LYS A 62 7.93 -2.04 1.17
N TYR A 63 8.29 -3.05 0.39
CA TYR A 63 9.69 -3.41 0.23
C TYR A 63 10.45 -2.36 -0.57
N ALA A 64 9.80 -1.71 -1.52
CA ALA A 64 10.44 -0.61 -2.24
C ALA A 64 10.84 0.50 -1.26
N TYR A 65 9.94 0.83 -0.33
CA TYR A 65 10.22 1.84 0.67
C TYR A 65 11.34 1.40 1.61
N LEU A 66 11.24 0.18 2.15
CA LEU A 66 12.23 -0.31 3.11
C LEU A 66 13.60 -0.45 2.47
N ASN A 67 13.64 -0.94 1.23
CA ASN A 67 14.90 -1.07 0.51
C ASN A 67 15.53 0.28 0.23
N HIS A 68 14.72 1.27 -0.06
CA HIS A 68 15.23 2.61 -0.29
C HIS A 68 15.88 3.18 0.97
N LEU A 69 15.21 3.02 2.12
CA LEU A 69 15.79 3.48 3.38
C LEU A 69 17.11 2.80 3.66
N ASP A 70 17.18 1.51 3.41
CA ASP A 70 18.37 0.73 3.68
C ASP A 70 19.50 1.13 2.76
N SER A 71 19.21 1.32 1.47
CA SER A 71 20.23 1.64 0.47
C SER A 71 20.79 3.05 0.63
N HIS A 72 19.96 3.99 1.02
CA HIS A 72 20.33 5.39 1.09
C HIS A 72 20.54 5.89 2.50
N ASN A 73 20.39 5.01 3.48
CA ASN A 73 20.52 5.36 4.89
C ASN A 73 19.66 6.58 5.22
N CYS A 74 18.51 6.67 4.60
CA CYS A 74 17.59 7.77 4.77
C CYS A 74 16.66 7.46 5.93
N SER A 75 16.56 8.35 6.89
CA SER A 75 15.67 8.12 8.03
C SER A 75 14.90 9.39 8.36
N TYR A 76 13.74 9.20 8.94
CA TYR A 76 12.89 10.28 9.40
C TYR A 76 12.86 10.35 10.89
#